data_c3c3410f8643223a3140d116098c6c23
#
_entry.id   c3c3410f8643223a3140d116098c6c23
#
_cell.length_a   1.000
_cell.length_b   1.000
_cell.length_c   1.000
_cell.angle_alpha   90.00
_cell.angle_beta   90.00
_cell.angle_gamma   90.00
#
_symmetry.space_group_name_H-M   'P 1'
#
loop_
_entity.id
_entity.type
_entity.pdbx_description
1 polymer ?
#
loop_
_entity_poly.entity_id
_entity_poly.type
_entity_poly.pdbx_seq_one_letter_code
_entity_poly.pdbx_strand_id
1 'polypeptide(L)'
;MEHTNMSAASTSPAVPSTRTTAAKDQDPASSPGLPLRLTFMLASSAGLSVASLYYSQPMLGVLAPDIGASPQSVGLLPTLTQLGYALGILFLAPLGDRHDRRRIILAKAAILFAALLLAALSPSLPTLLAASLAIGVAATMAQDIVPAAATLAPAAHRGKIVGTV
;
A
#
# COMPACT_ATOMS: atom_id res chain seq x y z
N MET A 1 -0.69 -1.98 -92.18
CA MET A 1 -1.00 -2.63 -90.90
C MET A 1 0.08 -2.17 -89.93
N GLU A 2 -0.18 -1.07 -89.32
CA GLU A 2 0.81 -0.37 -88.53
C GLU A 2 0.23 -0.20 -87.09
N HIS A 3 0.86 -0.87 -86.15
CA HIS A 3 0.52 -0.76 -84.72
C HIS A 3 1.33 0.36 -84.08
N THR A 4 0.72 1.49 -83.98
CA THR A 4 1.30 2.61 -83.25
C THR A 4 1.18 2.39 -81.74
N ASN A 5 2.28 2.14 -81.06
CA ASN A 5 2.38 2.01 -79.62
C ASN A 5 2.56 3.39 -78.99
N MET A 6 1.56 3.89 -78.36
CA MET A 6 1.59 5.19 -77.64
C MET A 6 1.87 4.94 -76.16
N SER A 7 3.16 5.09 -75.80
CA SER A 7 3.64 5.05 -74.41
C SER A 7 3.20 6.32 -73.72
N ALA A 8 2.21 6.22 -72.82
CA ALA A 8 1.83 7.28 -71.93
C ALA A 8 2.75 7.32 -70.70
N ALA A 9 3.58 8.31 -70.61
CA ALA A 9 4.40 8.61 -69.43
C ALA A 9 3.50 9.07 -68.28
N SER A 10 3.35 8.25 -67.28
CA SER A 10 2.71 8.57 -66.02
C SER A 10 3.69 9.31 -65.14
N THR A 11 3.58 10.65 -65.07
CA THR A 11 4.22 11.48 -64.07
C THR A 11 3.49 11.35 -62.76
N SER A 12 4.00 10.53 -61.84
CA SER A 12 3.55 10.46 -60.46
C SER A 12 4.04 11.69 -59.67
N PRO A 13 3.17 12.44 -58.98
CA PRO A 13 3.64 13.55 -58.16
C PRO A 13 4.36 13.00 -56.92
N ALA A 14 5.58 13.50 -56.72
CA ALA A 14 6.38 13.24 -55.51
C ALA A 14 5.62 13.66 -54.24
N VAL A 15 5.27 12.69 -53.41
CA VAL A 15 4.76 12.93 -52.04
C VAL A 15 5.93 13.49 -51.23
N PRO A 16 5.77 14.67 -50.59
CA PRO A 16 6.81 15.16 -49.70
C PRO A 16 6.93 14.21 -48.52
N SER A 17 8.11 13.60 -48.36
CA SER A 17 8.46 12.82 -47.18
C SER A 17 8.39 13.72 -45.96
N THR A 18 7.25 13.68 -45.24
CA THR A 18 7.17 14.18 -43.88
C THR A 18 8.26 13.51 -43.06
N ARG A 19 9.25 14.29 -42.70
CA ARG A 19 10.26 13.93 -41.72
C ARG A 19 9.51 13.53 -40.44
N THR A 20 9.28 12.23 -40.27
CA THR A 20 8.90 11.67 -38.99
C THR A 20 10.03 12.02 -38.04
N THR A 21 9.79 13.07 -37.24
CA THR A 21 10.62 13.37 -36.10
C THR A 21 10.60 12.09 -35.26
N ALA A 22 11.72 11.41 -35.23
CA ALA A 22 11.92 10.23 -34.42
C ALA A 22 11.48 10.60 -32.99
N ALA A 23 10.28 10.17 -32.61
CA ALA A 23 9.90 10.10 -31.22
C ALA A 23 11.04 9.28 -30.59
N LYS A 24 11.85 9.95 -29.80
CA LYS A 24 12.93 9.36 -29.02
C LYS A 24 12.27 8.24 -28.25
N ASP A 25 12.50 7.00 -28.69
CA ASP A 25 12.12 5.80 -27.96
C ASP A 25 12.72 5.93 -26.57
N GLN A 26 11.90 6.42 -25.63
CA GLN A 26 12.24 6.38 -24.23
C GLN A 26 12.12 4.91 -23.86
N ASP A 27 13.28 4.28 -23.80
CA ASP A 27 13.42 2.91 -23.31
C ASP A 27 12.71 2.83 -21.95
N PRO A 28 11.61 2.06 -21.82
CA PRO A 28 10.86 1.94 -20.56
C PRO A 28 11.73 1.39 -19.42
N ALA A 29 12.87 0.82 -19.72
CA ALA A 29 13.86 0.35 -18.74
C ALA A 29 14.68 1.49 -18.12
N SER A 30 14.67 2.71 -18.69
CA SER A 30 15.47 3.85 -18.21
C SER A 30 14.73 4.77 -17.23
N SER A 31 13.48 4.49 -16.88
CA SER A 31 12.77 5.25 -15.87
C SER A 31 13.40 4.99 -14.50
N PRO A 32 13.92 6.01 -13.79
CA PRO A 32 14.47 5.81 -12.47
C PRO A 32 13.37 5.23 -11.56
N GLY A 33 13.64 4.05 -10.97
CA GLY A 33 12.73 3.41 -10.01
C GLY A 33 12.46 4.34 -8.82
N LEU A 34 11.52 3.95 -7.96
CA LEU A 34 11.33 4.68 -6.70
C LEU A 34 12.66 4.76 -5.93
N PRO A 35 12.96 5.92 -5.31
CA PRO A 35 14.14 6.03 -4.43
C PRO A 35 14.13 4.93 -3.38
N LEU A 36 15.24 4.23 -3.21
CA LEU A 36 15.36 3.10 -2.28
C LEU A 36 14.90 3.48 -0.86
N ARG A 37 15.18 4.71 -0.43
CA ARG A 37 14.72 5.23 0.87
C ARG A 37 13.20 5.23 0.99
N LEU A 38 12.49 5.67 -0.05
CA LEU A 38 11.02 5.72 -0.05
C LEU A 38 10.44 4.30 -0.05
N THR A 39 10.98 3.40 -0.86
CA THR A 39 10.58 1.99 -0.88
C THR A 39 10.77 1.34 0.50
N PHE A 40 11.93 1.57 1.12
CA PHE A 40 12.22 1.07 2.47
C PHE A 40 11.27 1.64 3.52
N MET A 41 10.97 2.94 3.48
CA MET A 41 10.00 3.56 4.40
C MET A 41 8.60 2.98 4.24
N LEU A 42 8.13 2.79 3.01
CA LEU A 42 6.83 2.20 2.74
C LEU A 42 6.77 0.74 3.22
N ALA A 43 7.78 -0.06 2.88
CA ALA A 43 7.88 -1.46 3.31
C ALA A 43 7.94 -1.58 4.84
N SER A 44 8.76 -0.78 5.51
CA SER A 44 8.86 -0.78 6.98
C SER A 44 7.55 -0.35 7.62
N SER A 45 6.88 0.66 7.09
CA SER A 45 5.60 1.13 7.63
C SER A 45 4.50 0.08 7.48
N ALA A 46 4.43 -0.59 6.33
CA ALA A 46 3.49 -1.69 6.10
C ALA A 46 3.80 -2.87 7.02
N GLY A 47 5.06 -3.29 7.10
CA GLY A 47 5.50 -4.41 7.95
C GLY A 47 5.25 -4.16 9.43
N LEU A 48 5.61 -2.99 9.95
CA LEU A 48 5.38 -2.62 11.36
C LEU A 48 3.88 -2.51 11.67
N SER A 49 3.08 -2.01 10.73
CA SER A 49 1.63 -1.97 10.89
C SER A 49 1.03 -3.37 11.03
N VAL A 50 1.45 -4.32 10.19
CA VAL A 50 1.01 -5.72 10.29
C VAL A 50 1.57 -6.40 11.54
N ALA A 51 2.83 -6.15 11.89
CA ALA A 51 3.46 -6.71 13.07
C ALA A 51 2.71 -6.33 14.35
N SER A 52 2.12 -5.12 14.41
CA SER A 52 1.35 -4.65 15.57
C SER A 52 0.15 -5.53 15.91
N LEU A 53 -0.40 -6.28 14.93
CA LEU A 53 -1.50 -7.23 15.15
C LEU A 53 -1.08 -8.46 15.98
N TYR A 54 0.21 -8.77 15.99
CA TYR A 54 0.74 -10.01 16.56
C TYR A 54 1.55 -9.81 17.84
N TYR A 55 1.90 -8.59 18.21
CA TYR A 55 2.74 -8.31 19.39
C TYR A 55 2.19 -8.84 20.69
N SER A 56 0.86 -8.87 20.87
CA SER A 56 0.26 -9.35 22.09
C SER A 56 0.38 -10.87 22.26
N GLN A 57 0.48 -11.64 21.18
CA GLN A 57 0.41 -13.12 21.24
C GLN A 57 1.51 -13.74 22.09
N PRO A 58 2.81 -13.43 21.90
CA PRO A 58 3.87 -14.01 22.72
C PRO A 58 3.86 -13.54 24.17
N MET A 59 3.18 -12.42 24.46
CA MET A 59 3.15 -11.82 25.79
C MET A 59 1.97 -12.25 26.64
N LEU A 60 0.98 -12.99 26.11
CA LEU A 60 -0.23 -13.35 26.82
C LEU A 60 0.02 -14.11 28.11
N GLY A 61 1.01 -15.00 28.12
CA GLY A 61 1.36 -15.80 29.30
C GLY A 61 1.93 -14.99 30.46
N VAL A 62 2.66 -13.91 30.16
CA VAL A 62 3.25 -13.01 31.17
C VAL A 62 2.25 -11.94 31.60
N LEU A 63 1.43 -11.49 30.68
CA LEU A 63 0.48 -10.38 30.88
C LEU A 63 -0.65 -10.75 31.85
N ALA A 64 -1.15 -12.00 31.78
CA ALA A 64 -2.26 -12.44 32.62
C ALA A 64 -1.99 -12.28 34.14
N PRO A 65 -0.86 -12.77 34.70
CA PRO A 65 -0.55 -12.56 36.09
C PRO A 65 -0.25 -11.10 36.44
N ASP A 66 0.40 -10.34 35.55
CA ASP A 66 0.79 -8.95 35.81
C ASP A 66 -0.42 -8.02 36.03
N ILE A 67 -1.50 -8.24 35.28
CA ILE A 67 -2.72 -7.44 35.40
C ILE A 67 -3.80 -8.11 36.25
N GLY A 68 -3.48 -9.24 36.90
CA GLY A 68 -4.44 -9.99 37.73
C GLY A 68 -5.65 -10.52 36.96
N ALA A 69 -5.51 -10.82 35.67
CA ALA A 69 -6.58 -11.28 34.81
C ALA A 69 -6.50 -12.80 34.56
N SER A 70 -7.63 -13.42 34.22
CA SER A 70 -7.64 -14.83 33.83
C SER A 70 -7.02 -15.04 32.45
N PRO A 71 -6.40 -16.20 32.17
CA PRO A 71 -5.90 -16.53 30.84
C PRO A 71 -6.95 -16.41 29.73
N GLN A 72 -8.21 -16.73 30.03
CA GLN A 72 -9.33 -16.62 29.09
C GLN A 72 -9.61 -15.17 28.73
N SER A 73 -9.57 -14.27 29.72
CA SER A 73 -9.82 -12.84 29.51
C SER A 73 -8.71 -12.18 28.68
N VAL A 74 -7.45 -12.57 28.92
CA VAL A 74 -6.29 -12.08 28.17
C VAL A 74 -6.31 -12.64 26.73
N GLY A 75 -6.82 -13.84 26.52
CA GLY A 75 -7.06 -14.42 25.20
C GLY A 75 -8.02 -13.63 24.30
N LEU A 76 -8.82 -12.71 24.87
CA LEU A 76 -9.65 -11.79 24.08
C LEU A 76 -8.85 -10.70 23.36
N LEU A 77 -7.60 -10.41 23.78
CA LEU A 77 -6.77 -9.37 23.15
C LEU A 77 -6.55 -9.62 21.66
N PRO A 78 -6.01 -10.78 21.23
CA PRO A 78 -5.89 -11.07 19.81
C PRO A 78 -7.24 -11.09 19.09
N THR A 79 -8.29 -11.59 19.72
CA THR A 79 -9.63 -11.62 19.15
C THR A 79 -10.14 -10.22 18.82
N LEU A 80 -10.03 -9.28 19.78
CA LEU A 80 -10.43 -7.89 19.57
C LEU A 80 -9.52 -7.18 18.55
N THR A 81 -8.23 -7.48 18.54
CA THR A 81 -7.33 -6.95 17.53
C THR A 81 -7.75 -7.39 16.12
N GLN A 82 -8.07 -8.66 15.92
CA GLN A 82 -8.53 -9.19 14.63
C GLN A 82 -9.92 -8.65 14.26
N LEU A 83 -10.82 -8.52 15.23
CA LEU A 83 -12.12 -7.90 15.02
C LEU A 83 -11.96 -6.43 14.60
N GLY A 84 -11.11 -5.68 15.29
CA GLY A 84 -10.77 -4.30 14.92
C GLY A 84 -10.22 -4.20 13.51
N TYR A 85 -9.34 -5.12 13.12
CA TYR A 85 -8.78 -5.18 11.77
C TYR A 85 -9.87 -5.45 10.72
N ALA A 86 -10.76 -6.39 10.97
CA ALA A 86 -11.88 -6.67 10.08
C ALA A 86 -12.82 -5.45 9.92
N LEU A 87 -13.16 -4.79 11.03
CA LEU A 87 -13.97 -3.55 11.02
C LEU A 87 -13.21 -2.41 10.29
N GLY A 88 -11.91 -2.30 10.50
CA GLY A 88 -11.07 -1.34 9.81
C GLY A 88 -11.07 -1.53 8.29
N ILE A 89 -10.95 -2.77 7.81
CA ILE A 89 -11.07 -3.06 6.38
C ILE A 89 -12.47 -2.69 5.88
N LEU A 90 -13.51 -3.11 6.59
CA LEU A 90 -14.89 -2.90 6.15
C LEU A 90 -15.27 -1.42 6.03
N PHE A 91 -14.88 -0.59 7.02
CA PHE A 91 -15.32 0.80 7.11
C PHE A 91 -14.26 1.81 6.63
N LEU A 92 -12.97 1.53 6.83
CA LEU A 92 -11.90 2.47 6.53
C LEU A 92 -11.23 2.25 5.17
N ALA A 93 -11.33 1.06 4.56
CA ALA A 93 -10.78 0.84 3.22
C ALA A 93 -11.52 1.68 2.16
N PRO A 94 -12.88 1.75 2.14
CA PRO A 94 -13.59 2.60 1.20
C PRO A 94 -13.30 4.10 1.38
N LEU A 95 -12.86 4.50 2.57
CA LEU A 95 -12.51 5.90 2.86
C LEU A 95 -11.22 6.29 2.14
N GLY A 96 -10.27 5.35 1.99
CA GLY A 96 -9.02 5.53 1.24
C GLY A 96 -9.23 5.79 -0.24
N ASP A 97 -10.36 5.35 -0.80
CA ASP A 97 -10.70 5.56 -2.21
C ASP A 97 -11.38 6.93 -2.45
N ARG A 98 -11.97 7.51 -1.42
CA ARG A 98 -12.73 8.77 -1.51
C ARG A 98 -11.96 10.02 -1.06
N HIS A 99 -10.92 9.84 -0.29
CA HIS A 99 -10.16 10.94 0.31
C HIS A 99 -8.69 10.87 -0.07
N ASP A 100 -7.95 11.93 0.22
CA ASP A 100 -6.50 11.98 0.05
C ASP A 100 -5.84 10.86 0.86
N ARG A 101 -5.33 9.85 0.16
CA ARG A 101 -4.70 8.65 0.73
C ARG A 101 -3.59 9.00 1.73
N ARG A 102 -2.83 10.06 1.46
CA ARG A 102 -1.78 10.52 2.38
C ARG A 102 -2.35 10.91 3.75
N ARG A 103 -3.46 11.64 3.76
CA ARG A 103 -4.11 12.06 5.02
C ARG A 103 -4.63 10.87 5.80
N ILE A 104 -5.20 9.89 5.10
CA ILE A 104 -5.73 8.67 5.73
C ILE A 104 -4.60 7.83 6.34
N ILE A 105 -3.51 7.62 5.60
CA ILE A 105 -2.34 6.90 6.12
C ILE A 105 -1.77 7.60 7.37
N LEU A 106 -1.61 8.93 7.33
CA LEU A 106 -1.11 9.68 8.48
C LEU A 106 -2.07 9.63 9.68
N ALA A 107 -3.38 9.74 9.44
CA ALA A 107 -4.38 9.62 10.50
C ALA A 107 -4.37 8.23 11.14
N LYS A 108 -4.36 7.17 10.33
CA LYS A 108 -4.24 5.78 10.83
C LYS A 108 -2.93 5.56 11.59
N ALA A 109 -1.81 6.10 11.11
CA ALA A 109 -0.52 6.02 11.79
C ALA A 109 -0.55 6.73 13.17
N ALA A 110 -1.16 7.89 13.26
CA ALA A 110 -1.33 8.62 14.52
C ALA A 110 -2.24 7.84 15.50
N ILE A 111 -3.34 7.27 15.00
CA ILE A 111 -4.24 6.43 15.81
C ILE A 111 -3.49 5.16 16.28
N LEU A 112 -2.73 4.51 15.42
CA LEU A 112 -1.95 3.31 15.76
C LEU A 112 -0.93 3.65 16.84
N PHE A 113 -0.20 4.75 16.70
CA PHE A 113 0.76 5.21 17.70
C PHE A 113 0.10 5.46 19.06
N ALA A 114 -1.03 6.20 19.07
CA ALA A 114 -1.77 6.47 20.30
C ALA A 114 -2.33 5.19 20.95
N ALA A 115 -2.84 4.26 20.14
CA ALA A 115 -3.35 2.99 20.63
C ALA A 115 -2.25 2.09 21.21
N LEU A 116 -1.07 2.05 20.58
CA LEU A 116 0.10 1.32 21.10
C LEU A 116 0.60 1.95 22.41
N LEU A 117 0.63 3.29 22.49
CA LEU A 117 1.00 4.00 23.72
C LEU A 117 -0.02 3.73 24.85
N LEU A 118 -1.31 3.75 24.53
CA LEU A 118 -2.37 3.40 25.46
C LEU A 118 -2.24 1.94 25.94
N ALA A 119 -1.93 1.01 25.04
CA ALA A 119 -1.70 -0.38 25.41
C ALA A 119 -0.48 -0.53 26.34
N ALA A 120 0.63 0.16 26.02
CA ALA A 120 1.87 0.12 26.82
C ALA A 120 1.70 0.70 28.23
N LEU A 121 0.85 1.70 28.38
CA LEU A 121 0.58 2.38 29.68
C LEU A 121 -0.67 1.83 30.37
N SER A 122 -1.28 0.78 29.87
CA SER A 122 -2.58 0.32 30.34
C SER A 122 -2.48 -0.40 31.70
N PRO A 123 -3.14 0.12 32.74
CA PRO A 123 -3.12 -0.49 34.07
C PRO A 123 -4.20 -1.57 34.27
N SER A 124 -5.05 -1.78 33.27
CA SER A 124 -6.23 -2.65 33.43
C SER A 124 -6.62 -3.38 32.16
N LEU A 125 -7.23 -4.55 32.30
CA LEU A 125 -7.71 -5.35 31.20
C LEU A 125 -8.68 -4.59 30.26
N PRO A 126 -9.71 -3.84 30.75
CA PRO A 126 -10.63 -3.13 29.87
C PRO A 126 -9.94 -2.10 28.95
N THR A 127 -8.99 -1.33 29.48
CA THR A 127 -8.20 -0.38 28.70
C THR A 127 -7.35 -1.08 27.65
N LEU A 128 -6.78 -2.21 28.01
CA LEU A 128 -5.96 -3.02 27.10
C LEU A 128 -6.81 -3.63 25.97
N LEU A 129 -8.02 -4.10 26.28
CA LEU A 129 -8.97 -4.59 25.28
C LEU A 129 -9.40 -3.49 24.31
N ALA A 130 -9.71 -2.29 24.82
CA ALA A 130 -10.05 -1.14 23.98
C ALA A 130 -8.86 -0.71 23.08
N ALA A 131 -7.65 -0.68 23.64
CA ALA A 131 -6.44 -0.40 22.89
C ALA A 131 -6.20 -1.45 21.79
N SER A 132 -6.41 -2.74 22.07
CA SER A 132 -6.25 -3.84 21.11
C SER A 132 -7.22 -3.70 19.93
N LEU A 133 -8.48 -3.34 20.19
CA LEU A 133 -9.45 -3.05 19.13
C LEU A 133 -8.98 -1.87 18.26
N ALA A 134 -8.54 -0.78 18.88
CA ALA A 134 -8.03 0.40 18.18
C ALA A 134 -6.76 0.10 17.36
N ILE A 135 -5.83 -0.71 17.88
CA ILE A 135 -4.66 -1.21 17.16
C ILE A 135 -5.11 -1.95 15.90
N GLY A 136 -6.07 -2.88 16.03
CA GLY A 136 -6.62 -3.63 14.91
C GLY A 136 -7.15 -2.70 13.81
N VAL A 137 -8.03 -1.76 14.16
CA VAL A 137 -8.61 -0.80 13.21
C VAL A 137 -7.53 0.02 12.49
N ALA A 138 -6.54 0.53 13.23
CA ALA A 138 -5.50 1.38 12.68
C ALA A 138 -4.45 0.60 11.85
N ALA A 139 -4.19 -0.67 12.18
CA ALA A 139 -3.25 -1.54 11.47
C ALA A 139 -3.65 -1.80 10.01
N THR A 140 -4.90 -1.52 9.64
CA THR A 140 -5.35 -1.53 8.23
C THR A 140 -4.61 -0.52 7.34
N MET A 141 -3.76 0.32 7.90
CA MET A 141 -2.90 1.24 7.16
C MET A 141 -2.05 0.54 6.09
N ALA A 142 -1.62 -0.70 6.32
CA ALA A 142 -0.89 -1.49 5.33
C ALA A 142 -1.67 -1.65 4.01
N GLN A 143 -2.99 -1.78 4.08
CA GLN A 143 -3.87 -1.89 2.91
C GLN A 143 -3.91 -0.60 2.06
N ASP A 144 -3.59 0.55 2.64
CA ASP A 144 -3.50 1.82 1.93
C ASP A 144 -2.09 2.06 1.37
N ILE A 145 -1.05 1.56 2.07
CA ILE A 145 0.36 1.76 1.69
C ILE A 145 0.70 0.99 0.41
N VAL A 146 0.26 -0.27 0.28
CA VAL A 146 0.58 -1.11 -0.88
C VAL A 146 0.05 -0.51 -2.20
N PRO A 147 -1.23 -0.09 -2.32
CA PRO A 147 -1.71 0.60 -3.51
C PRO A 147 -1.05 1.98 -3.72
N ALA A 148 -0.69 2.70 -2.62
CA ALA A 148 0.06 3.94 -2.73
C ALA A 148 1.44 3.72 -3.36
N ALA A 149 2.16 2.68 -2.95
CA ALA A 149 3.42 2.29 -3.56
C ALA A 149 3.26 1.94 -5.05
N ALA A 150 2.18 1.23 -5.41
CA ALA A 150 1.87 0.89 -6.78
C ALA A 150 1.62 2.12 -7.67
N THR A 151 0.96 3.17 -7.14
CA THR A 151 0.68 4.40 -7.89
C THR A 151 1.93 5.27 -8.07
N LEU A 152 2.86 5.23 -7.12
CA LEU A 152 4.12 5.95 -7.16
C LEU A 152 5.16 5.26 -8.05
N ALA A 153 5.00 3.97 -8.32
CA ALA A 153 5.93 3.16 -9.08
C ALA A 153 5.78 3.37 -10.59
N PRO A 154 6.90 3.53 -11.35
CA PRO A 154 6.88 3.46 -12.79
C PRO A 154 6.28 2.14 -13.28
N ALA A 155 5.54 2.15 -14.40
CA ALA A 155 4.81 0.98 -14.90
C ALA A 155 5.71 -0.26 -15.04
N ALA A 156 6.96 -0.08 -15.52
CA ALA A 156 7.94 -1.14 -15.71
C ALA A 156 8.41 -1.82 -14.41
N HIS A 157 8.34 -1.12 -13.25
CA HIS A 157 8.86 -1.60 -11.97
C HIS A 157 7.77 -1.83 -10.92
N ARG A 158 6.50 -1.60 -11.28
CA ARG A 158 5.37 -1.66 -10.34
C ARG A 158 5.26 -2.98 -9.61
N GLY A 159 5.35 -4.10 -10.34
CA GLY A 159 5.28 -5.45 -9.74
C GLY A 159 6.40 -5.70 -8.73
N LYS A 160 7.64 -5.29 -9.05
CA LYS A 160 8.78 -5.43 -8.15
C LYS A 160 8.62 -4.60 -6.87
N ILE A 161 8.15 -3.36 -7.00
CA ILE A 161 7.96 -2.45 -5.86
C ILE A 161 6.84 -2.96 -4.95
N VAL A 162 5.70 -3.35 -5.52
CA VAL A 162 4.59 -3.94 -4.74
C VAL A 162 5.00 -5.22 -4.03
N GLY A 163 5.81 -6.07 -4.67
CA GLY A 163 6.33 -7.28 -4.03
C GLY A 163 7.40 -7.04 -2.96
N THR A 164 7.95 -5.82 -2.86
CA THR A 164 8.94 -5.45 -1.84
C THR A 164 8.26 -4.77 -0.64
N VAL A 165 7.13 -4.13 -0.83
CA VAL A 165 6.32 -3.46 0.20
C VAL A 165 5.32 -4.41 0.83
#